data_f0b9725dc0a0e3179b7eb1fe8699fa71
#
_entry.id   f0b9725dc0a0e3179b7eb1fe8699fa71
#
_cell.length_a   1.000
_cell.length_b   1.000
_cell.length_c   1.000
_cell.angle_alpha   90.00
_cell.angle_beta   90.00
_cell.angle_gamma   90.00
#
_symmetry.space_group_name_H-M   'P 1'
#
loop_
_entity.id
_entity.type
_entity.pdbx_description
1 polymer ?
#
loop_
_entity_poly.entity_id
_entity_poly.type
_entity_poly.pdbx_seq_one_letter_code
_entity_poly.pdbx_strand_id
1 'polypeptide(L)'
;MTRTRAHAFLSSAALAGSLALTGLITSAPPAHAAGACPRDHVCMWEDSNFSGDLYVRQYKTSGHYDIHGWDGDNEISSVKNYTGKCVRLYADDGHKGDSYLIHKNVHQISNLKLVGFNDNAESYRIYSCN
;
A
#
# COMPACT_ATOMS: atom_id res chain seq x y z
N MET A 1 56.78 69.65 19.53
CA MET A 1 57.24 68.29 19.62
C MET A 1 56.07 67.39 19.83
N THR A 2 55.97 66.42 18.92
CA THR A 2 55.42 65.06 19.07
C THR A 2 54.03 64.88 18.65
N ARG A 3 53.99 64.39 17.52
CA ARG A 3 53.70 63.07 16.96
C ARG A 3 52.25 62.61 17.15
N THR A 4 51.52 62.82 16.11
CA THR A 4 50.25 62.24 15.76
C THR A 4 50.47 60.79 15.39
N ARG A 5 49.72 59.92 16.01
CA ARG A 5 49.59 58.56 15.56
C ARG A 5 48.19 58.31 15.03
N ALA A 6 48.13 57.98 13.79
CA ALA A 6 46.95 57.55 13.11
C ALA A 6 46.58 56.16 13.58
N HIS A 7 45.35 56.02 13.99
CA HIS A 7 44.74 54.69 14.24
C HIS A 7 44.00 54.27 12.99
N ALA A 8 44.49 53.21 12.41
CA ALA A 8 43.79 52.52 11.35
C ALA A 8 42.59 51.84 11.94
N PHE A 9 41.45 52.19 11.45
CA PHE A 9 40.24 51.47 11.72
C PHE A 9 40.15 50.19 10.83
N LEU A 10 40.31 49.07 11.42
CA LEU A 10 40.02 47.80 10.79
C LEU A 10 38.50 47.61 10.73
N SER A 11 37.95 47.83 9.58
CA SER A 11 36.58 47.51 9.30
C SER A 11 36.48 46.00 9.19
N SER A 12 35.93 45.37 10.19
CA SER A 12 35.53 43.98 10.12
C SER A 12 34.25 43.88 9.32
N ALA A 13 34.37 43.47 8.08
CA ALA A 13 33.22 43.08 7.30
C ALA A 13 32.67 41.74 7.85
N ALA A 14 31.57 41.82 8.53
CA ALA A 14 30.80 40.63 8.89
C ALA A 14 30.16 40.07 7.63
N LEU A 15 30.72 39.01 7.10
CA LEU A 15 30.07 38.18 6.12
C LEU A 15 28.92 37.43 6.82
N ALA A 16 27.74 37.96 6.67
CA ALA A 16 26.54 37.25 6.99
C ALA A 16 26.40 36.11 5.97
N GLY A 17 26.93 34.96 6.29
CA GLY A 17 26.68 33.73 5.56
C GLY A 17 25.20 33.36 5.69
N SER A 18 24.41 33.66 4.68
CA SER A 18 23.09 33.11 4.53
C SER A 18 23.23 31.61 4.30
N LEU A 19 23.11 30.83 5.33
CA LEU A 19 22.83 29.40 5.20
C LEU A 19 21.45 29.29 4.62
N ALA A 20 21.37 29.26 3.31
CA ALA A 20 20.20 28.74 2.63
C ALA A 20 20.13 27.26 3.01
N LEU A 21 19.33 26.94 4.02
CA LEU A 21 18.84 25.59 4.18
C LEU A 21 17.95 25.34 2.96
N THR A 22 18.55 24.85 1.89
CA THR A 22 17.81 24.12 0.88
C THR A 22 17.33 22.87 1.56
N GLY A 23 16.12 22.94 2.10
CA GLY A 23 15.41 21.77 2.55
C GLY A 23 15.32 20.84 1.35
N LEU A 24 16.10 19.79 1.37
CA LEU A 24 15.87 18.63 0.54
C LEU A 24 14.49 18.13 0.93
N ILE A 25 13.49 18.57 0.19
CA ILE A 25 12.20 17.90 0.20
C ILE A 25 12.48 16.59 -0.52
N THR A 26 12.96 15.61 0.22
CA THR A 26 12.88 14.24 -0.21
C THR A 26 11.39 13.93 -0.22
N SER A 27 10.76 14.11 -1.38
CA SER A 27 9.47 13.49 -1.61
C SER A 27 9.73 11.98 -1.44
N ALA A 28 9.29 11.43 -0.32
CA ALA A 28 9.21 9.99 -0.20
C ALA A 28 8.51 9.48 -1.45
N PRO A 29 9.02 8.43 -2.14
CA PRO A 29 8.26 7.80 -3.20
C PRO A 29 6.88 7.54 -2.61
N PRO A 30 5.78 7.78 -3.36
CA PRO A 30 4.47 7.46 -2.84
C PRO A 30 4.57 6.02 -2.37
N ALA A 31 4.61 5.81 -1.07
CA ALA A 31 4.35 4.50 -0.50
C ALA A 31 3.12 4.06 -1.26
N HIS A 32 3.14 2.91 -1.93
CA HIS A 32 1.95 2.35 -2.56
C HIS A 32 0.87 2.56 -1.54
N ALA A 33 -0.03 3.53 -1.80
CA ALA A 33 -0.83 4.10 -0.74
C ALA A 33 -1.55 2.91 -0.11
N ALA A 34 -1.12 2.54 1.10
CA ALA A 34 -1.64 1.39 1.79
C ALA A 34 -3.15 1.48 1.71
N GLY A 35 -3.76 0.50 1.07
CA GLY A 35 -5.18 0.50 0.88
C GLY A 35 -5.74 1.20 -0.38
N ALA A 36 -4.92 1.69 -1.29
CA ALA A 36 -5.40 2.20 -2.58
C ALA A 36 -5.85 1.02 -3.47
N CYS A 37 -7.16 0.87 -3.59
CA CYS A 37 -7.79 -0.07 -4.52
C CYS A 37 -8.72 0.70 -5.45
N PRO A 38 -8.55 0.62 -6.77
CA PRO A 38 -9.40 1.35 -7.70
C PRO A 38 -10.85 0.88 -7.64
N ARG A 39 -11.76 1.74 -8.07
CA ARG A 39 -13.15 1.35 -8.31
C ARG A 39 -13.20 0.17 -9.28
N ASP A 40 -14.19 -0.69 -9.11
CA ASP A 40 -14.42 -1.86 -9.95
C ASP A 40 -13.32 -2.95 -9.88
N HIS A 41 -12.49 -2.91 -8.84
CA HIS A 41 -11.45 -3.91 -8.61
C HIS A 41 -11.63 -4.63 -7.27
N VAL A 42 -11.10 -5.82 -7.22
CA VAL A 42 -10.73 -6.51 -5.98
C VAL A 42 -9.22 -6.40 -5.80
N CYS A 43 -8.80 -6.09 -4.59
CA CYS A 43 -7.38 -6.00 -4.23
C CYS A 43 -7.12 -6.80 -2.97
N MET A 44 -5.99 -7.48 -2.93
CA MET A 44 -5.61 -8.35 -1.81
C MET A 44 -4.16 -8.08 -1.44
N TRP A 45 -3.90 -7.93 -0.14
CA TRP A 45 -2.58 -7.60 0.43
C TRP A 45 -2.08 -8.67 1.35
N GLU A 46 -0.77 -8.72 1.44
CA GLU A 46 -0.01 -9.60 2.33
C GLU A 46 -0.39 -9.42 3.80
N ASP A 47 -0.37 -8.17 4.25
CA ASP A 47 -0.61 -7.85 5.65
C ASP A 47 -2.06 -7.41 5.91
N SER A 48 -2.44 -7.46 7.17
CA SER A 48 -3.68 -6.83 7.63
C SER A 48 -3.66 -5.31 7.41
N ASN A 49 -4.84 -4.69 7.45
CA ASN A 49 -5.03 -3.26 7.24
C ASN A 49 -4.53 -2.75 5.86
N PHE A 50 -4.60 -3.61 4.84
CA PHE A 50 -4.29 -3.24 3.46
C PHE A 50 -2.86 -2.75 3.28
N SER A 51 -1.92 -3.39 3.96
CA SER A 51 -0.49 -3.10 3.94
C SER A 51 0.32 -4.30 3.46
N GLY A 52 1.64 -4.12 3.37
CA GLY A 52 2.50 -5.12 2.75
C GLY A 52 2.37 -5.14 1.22
N ASP A 53 2.78 -6.21 0.61
CA ASP A 53 2.73 -6.36 -0.83
C ASP A 53 1.29 -6.52 -1.34
N LEU A 54 1.00 -5.88 -2.47
CA LEU A 54 -0.27 -6.02 -3.18
C LEU A 54 -0.17 -7.19 -4.16
N TYR A 55 -0.74 -8.32 -3.81
CA TYR A 55 -0.68 -9.54 -4.64
C TYR A 55 -1.77 -9.61 -5.71
N VAL A 56 -2.95 -9.07 -5.43
CA VAL A 56 -4.07 -9.10 -6.36
C VAL A 56 -4.63 -7.70 -6.57
N ARG A 57 -4.76 -7.32 -7.84
CA ARG A 57 -5.47 -6.12 -8.30
C ARG A 57 -6.22 -6.50 -9.57
N GLN A 58 -7.42 -7.02 -9.42
CA GLN A 58 -8.21 -7.58 -10.51
C GLN A 58 -9.44 -6.75 -10.78
N TYR A 59 -9.67 -6.40 -12.05
CA TYR A 59 -10.90 -5.77 -12.49
C TYR A 59 -12.09 -6.73 -12.35
N LYS A 60 -13.30 -6.20 -12.19
CA LYS A 60 -14.56 -6.92 -11.90
C LYS A 60 -15.03 -7.96 -12.93
N THR A 61 -14.19 -8.37 -13.84
CA THR A 61 -14.52 -9.44 -14.79
C THR A 61 -14.84 -10.73 -14.05
N SER A 62 -16.03 -11.30 -14.32
CA SER A 62 -16.38 -12.59 -13.74
C SER A 62 -15.46 -13.67 -14.27
N GLY A 63 -14.96 -14.51 -13.40
CA GLY A 63 -14.00 -15.53 -13.78
C GLY A 63 -13.37 -16.22 -12.57
N HIS A 64 -12.50 -17.15 -12.88
CA HIS A 64 -11.69 -17.89 -11.94
C HIS A 64 -10.24 -17.46 -12.08
N TYR A 65 -9.58 -17.22 -10.96
CA TYR A 65 -8.22 -16.67 -10.94
C TYR A 65 -7.40 -17.40 -9.88
N ASP A 66 -6.20 -17.78 -10.24
CA ASP A 66 -5.21 -18.26 -9.27
C ASP A 66 -4.35 -17.08 -8.79
N ILE A 67 -3.93 -17.11 -7.55
CA ILE A 67 -3.00 -16.13 -6.98
C ILE A 67 -1.62 -16.63 -7.33
N HIS A 68 -1.09 -16.12 -8.45
CA HIS A 68 0.19 -16.55 -8.96
C HIS A 68 1.36 -15.87 -8.26
N GLY A 69 2.42 -16.63 -8.13
CA GLY A 69 3.66 -16.26 -7.53
C GLY A 69 3.77 -16.93 -6.16
N TRP A 70 4.82 -17.65 -5.99
CA TRP A 70 5.10 -18.31 -4.73
C TRP A 70 5.22 -17.37 -3.53
N ASP A 71 5.30 -16.05 -3.80
CA ASP A 71 5.29 -15.00 -2.79
C ASP A 71 3.88 -14.54 -2.40
N GLY A 72 2.85 -14.87 -3.18
CA GLY A 72 1.44 -14.50 -2.90
C GLY A 72 0.58 -15.65 -2.43
N ASP A 73 1.09 -16.84 -2.54
CA ASP A 73 0.42 -18.07 -2.18
C ASP A 73 0.34 -18.20 -0.64
N ASN A 74 -0.87 -18.37 -0.12
CA ASN A 74 -1.12 -18.46 1.32
C ASN A 74 -0.66 -17.25 2.17
N GLU A 75 -0.56 -16.06 1.59
CA GLU A 75 -0.08 -14.88 2.34
C GLU A 75 -1.10 -13.73 2.41
N ILE A 76 -2.30 -13.91 1.86
CA ILE A 76 -3.32 -12.86 1.87
C ILE A 76 -3.90 -12.67 3.27
N SER A 77 -3.81 -11.45 3.79
CA SER A 77 -4.32 -11.09 5.11
C SER A 77 -5.40 -10.01 5.11
N SER A 78 -5.55 -9.27 4.02
CA SER A 78 -6.62 -8.26 3.87
C SER A 78 -7.09 -8.11 2.43
N VAL A 79 -8.37 -7.74 2.26
CA VAL A 79 -9.04 -7.67 0.96
C VAL A 79 -9.93 -6.44 0.89
N LYS A 80 -9.91 -5.74 -0.25
CA LYS A 80 -10.95 -4.78 -0.64
C LYS A 80 -11.69 -5.29 -1.86
N ASN A 81 -13.01 -5.31 -1.76
CA ASN A 81 -13.88 -5.72 -2.86
C ASN A 81 -14.74 -4.54 -3.33
N TYR A 82 -14.28 -3.85 -4.35
CA TYR A 82 -15.02 -2.75 -4.98
C TYR A 82 -15.64 -3.15 -6.32
N THR A 83 -15.73 -4.46 -6.59
CA THR A 83 -16.25 -4.98 -7.86
C THR A 83 -17.77 -4.87 -8.00
N GLY A 84 -18.50 -4.72 -6.90
CA GLY A 84 -19.97 -4.85 -6.90
C GLY A 84 -20.47 -6.28 -7.13
N LYS A 85 -19.58 -7.25 -7.09
CA LYS A 85 -19.84 -8.68 -7.25
C LYS A 85 -19.38 -9.47 -6.02
N CYS A 86 -19.78 -10.71 -5.93
CA CYS A 86 -19.23 -11.61 -4.93
C CYS A 86 -17.83 -12.06 -5.32
N VAL A 87 -16.97 -12.14 -4.32
CA VAL A 87 -15.63 -12.72 -4.45
C VAL A 87 -15.54 -13.91 -3.48
N ARG A 88 -15.23 -15.08 -3.99
CA ARG A 88 -14.99 -16.25 -3.16
C ARG A 88 -13.52 -16.61 -3.19
N LEU A 89 -12.92 -16.66 -2.02
CA LEU A 89 -11.56 -17.12 -1.81
C LEU A 89 -11.56 -18.63 -1.62
N TYR A 90 -10.53 -19.31 -2.08
CA TYR A 90 -10.32 -20.75 -1.91
C TYR A 90 -8.92 -21.02 -1.36
N ALA A 91 -8.83 -22.02 -0.52
CA ALA A 91 -7.60 -22.40 0.15
C ALA A 91 -6.61 -23.15 -0.75
N ASP A 92 -7.08 -23.69 -1.85
CA ASP A 92 -6.25 -24.44 -2.80
C ASP A 92 -6.33 -23.83 -4.19
N ASP A 93 -5.30 -24.08 -4.98
CA ASP A 93 -5.31 -23.79 -6.42
C ASP A 93 -6.50 -24.47 -7.12
N GLY A 94 -6.96 -23.85 -8.20
CA GLY A 94 -8.05 -24.41 -9.01
C GLY A 94 -9.40 -24.39 -8.31
N HIS A 95 -9.60 -23.50 -7.34
CA HIS A 95 -10.90 -23.25 -6.67
C HIS A 95 -11.38 -24.45 -5.86
N LYS A 96 -10.49 -25.02 -5.11
CA LYS A 96 -10.71 -26.19 -4.25
C LYS A 96 -10.43 -25.86 -2.80
N GLY A 97 -10.70 -26.84 -1.93
CA GLY A 97 -10.48 -26.70 -0.50
C GLY A 97 -11.51 -25.82 0.20
N ASP A 98 -11.16 -25.40 1.38
CA ASP A 98 -11.99 -24.48 2.17
C ASP A 98 -12.18 -23.16 1.42
N SER A 99 -13.30 -22.50 1.63
CA SER A 99 -13.59 -21.26 0.95
C SER A 99 -14.24 -20.22 1.86
N TYR A 100 -14.00 -18.96 1.55
CA TYR A 100 -14.63 -17.83 2.22
C TYR A 100 -15.32 -16.91 1.21
N LEU A 101 -16.60 -16.59 1.45
CA LEU A 101 -17.37 -15.71 0.57
C LEU A 101 -17.33 -14.28 1.06
N ILE A 102 -16.82 -13.40 0.21
CA ILE A 102 -16.92 -11.95 0.36
C ILE A 102 -18.13 -11.49 -0.47
N HIS A 103 -19.23 -11.22 0.20
CA HIS A 103 -20.46 -10.79 -0.47
C HIS A 103 -20.28 -9.42 -1.13
N LYS A 104 -21.03 -9.14 -2.20
CA LYS A 104 -20.96 -7.87 -2.96
C LYS A 104 -21.13 -6.60 -2.10
N ASN A 105 -21.80 -6.71 -0.96
CA ASN A 105 -22.02 -5.60 -0.01
C ASN A 105 -20.89 -5.48 1.03
N VAL A 106 -19.96 -6.42 1.06
CA VAL A 106 -18.77 -6.37 1.94
C VAL A 106 -17.64 -5.75 1.14
N HIS A 107 -17.37 -4.48 1.40
CA HIS A 107 -16.41 -3.72 0.61
C HIS A 107 -14.96 -3.93 1.05
N GLN A 108 -14.75 -4.38 2.28
CA GLN A 108 -13.40 -4.63 2.79
C GLN A 108 -13.39 -5.57 3.99
N ILE A 109 -12.32 -6.32 4.08
CA ILE A 109 -11.94 -7.11 5.25
C ILE A 109 -10.52 -6.74 5.60
N SER A 110 -10.34 -6.00 6.68
CA SER A 110 -9.04 -5.49 7.10
C SER A 110 -8.13 -6.56 7.70
N ASN A 111 -8.72 -7.66 8.14
CA ASN A 111 -7.96 -8.76 8.73
C ASN A 111 -8.72 -10.08 8.55
N LEU A 112 -8.25 -10.91 7.62
CA LEU A 112 -8.83 -12.23 7.33
C LEU A 112 -8.71 -13.22 8.50
N LYS A 113 -7.83 -12.96 9.46
CA LYS A 113 -7.74 -13.74 10.69
C LYS A 113 -9.04 -13.69 11.49
N LEU A 114 -9.76 -12.57 11.46
CA LEU A 114 -11.03 -12.39 12.18
C LEU A 114 -12.15 -13.27 11.61
N VAL A 115 -12.01 -13.71 10.37
CA VAL A 115 -12.98 -14.59 9.68
C VAL A 115 -12.43 -16.01 9.45
N GLY A 116 -11.26 -16.31 10.05
CA GLY A 116 -10.67 -17.65 9.99
C GLY A 116 -10.05 -18.03 8.64
N PHE A 117 -9.70 -17.04 7.80
CA PHE A 117 -9.17 -17.29 6.46
C PHE A 117 -7.84 -16.59 6.16
N ASN A 118 -7.08 -16.25 7.20
CA ASN A 118 -5.77 -15.60 7.05
C ASN A 118 -4.75 -16.56 6.47
N ASP A 119 -3.92 -16.07 5.56
CA ASP A 119 -2.83 -16.82 4.92
C ASP A 119 -3.26 -18.14 4.27
N ASN A 120 -4.48 -18.19 3.77
CA ASN A 120 -5.07 -19.40 3.19
C ASN A 120 -5.50 -19.26 1.74
N ALA A 121 -5.51 -18.07 1.17
CA ALA A 121 -6.03 -17.88 -0.18
C ALA A 121 -4.98 -18.23 -1.24
N GLU A 122 -5.26 -19.25 -2.06
CA GLU A 122 -4.46 -19.62 -3.24
C GLU A 122 -5.17 -19.33 -4.55
N SER A 123 -6.49 -19.26 -4.53
CA SER A 123 -7.29 -18.90 -5.71
C SER A 123 -8.57 -18.18 -5.31
N TYR A 124 -9.21 -17.53 -6.28
CA TYR A 124 -10.45 -16.81 -6.05
C TYR A 124 -11.35 -16.79 -7.30
N ARG A 125 -12.62 -16.53 -7.08
CA ARG A 125 -13.62 -16.39 -8.13
C ARG A 125 -14.38 -15.08 -7.97
N ILE A 126 -14.56 -14.34 -9.07
CA ILE A 126 -15.45 -13.17 -9.15
C ILE A 126 -16.70 -13.59 -9.91
N TYR A 127 -17.89 -13.37 -9.34
CA TYR A 127 -19.15 -13.74 -9.97
C TYR A 127 -20.31 -12.86 -9.49
N SER A 128 -21.33 -12.75 -10.34
CA SER A 128 -22.57 -12.09 -9.93
C SER A 128 -23.31 -12.97 -8.94
N CYS A 129 -23.73 -12.40 -7.83
CA CYS A 129 -24.55 -13.07 -6.82
C CYS A 129 -25.75 -12.20 -6.46
N ASN A 130 -26.84 -12.83 -6.09
CA ASN A 130 -28.09 -12.15 -5.71
C ASN A 130 -28.02 -11.61 -4.29
#